data_97cc8170d5ef60987ffb718dff67cacf
#
_entry.id   97cc8170d5ef60987ffb718dff67cacf
#
_cell.length_a   1.000
_cell.length_b   1.000
_cell.length_c   1.000
_cell.angle_alpha   90.00
_cell.angle_beta   90.00
_cell.angle_gamma   90.00
#
_symmetry.space_group_name_H-M   'P 1'
#
loop_
_entity.id
_entity.type
_entity.pdbx_description
1 polymer ?
#
loop_
_entity_poly.entity_id
_entity_poly.type
_entity_poly.pdbx_seq_one_letter_code
_entity_poly.pdbx_strand_id
1 'polypeptide(L)'
;MHVPHRSQKDYQLIGGAADQAMAKGLVNAEWYKCPVPRATMKHLMQREDGHAIRDTALWYAVILGLGALFVYGWHTGWGAGALFLAYFAYATVYCSPADSRWHESSHGTAFKTRWMNDLLYQFACFQVLRRPTRWRWSHARHHTDTLVTGRDPEIAAPLPTDLVGTLLLSLIHI
;
A
#
# COMPACT_ATOMS: atom_id res chain seq x y z
N MET A 1 30.20 -22.06 2.59
CA MET A 1 29.11 -23.05 2.53
C MET A 1 28.17 -22.62 1.41
N HIS A 2 28.13 -23.36 0.32
CA HIS A 2 27.26 -23.06 -0.82
C HIS A 2 25.89 -23.65 -0.48
N VAL A 3 24.92 -22.83 -0.11
CA VAL A 3 23.53 -23.27 0.06
C VAL A 3 23.02 -23.60 -1.34
N PRO A 4 22.59 -24.85 -1.61
CA PRO A 4 22.06 -25.18 -2.92
C PRO A 4 20.82 -24.34 -3.17
N HIS A 5 20.84 -23.54 -4.23
CA HIS A 5 19.70 -22.84 -4.75
C HIS A 5 18.57 -23.85 -4.99
N ARG A 6 17.59 -23.93 -4.08
CA ARG A 6 16.29 -24.50 -4.43
C ARG A 6 15.82 -23.71 -5.63
N SER A 7 15.40 -24.40 -6.69
CA SER A 7 14.95 -23.80 -7.93
C SER A 7 13.97 -22.67 -7.64
N GLN A 8 14.46 -21.44 -7.65
CA GLN A 8 13.60 -20.28 -7.67
C GLN A 8 12.76 -20.43 -8.93
N LYS A 9 11.45 -20.44 -8.77
CA LYS A 9 10.58 -20.32 -9.94
C LYS A 9 10.98 -19.04 -10.65
N ASP A 10 11.43 -19.20 -11.88
CA ASP A 10 11.87 -18.09 -12.70
C ASP A 10 10.61 -17.34 -13.18
N TYR A 11 10.37 -16.16 -12.61
CA TYR A 11 9.29 -15.26 -13.02
C TYR A 11 9.76 -14.20 -14.02
N GLN A 12 10.93 -14.39 -14.64
CA GLN A 12 11.43 -13.49 -15.67
C GLN A 12 10.61 -13.61 -16.95
N LEU A 13 10.54 -12.51 -17.70
CA LEU A 13 9.89 -12.48 -19.01
C LEU A 13 10.65 -13.28 -20.07
N ILE A 14 11.90 -13.68 -19.78
CA ILE A 14 12.79 -14.43 -20.65
C ILE A 14 13.33 -15.61 -19.84
N GLY A 15 13.31 -16.82 -20.40
CA GLY A 15 13.82 -18.02 -19.76
C GLY A 15 12.77 -19.11 -19.60
N GLY A 16 13.08 -20.15 -18.84
CA GLY A 16 12.25 -21.36 -18.78
C GLY A 16 10.82 -21.15 -18.29
N ALA A 17 10.55 -20.15 -17.44
CA ALA A 17 9.19 -19.82 -17.01
C ALA A 17 8.39 -19.16 -18.14
N ALA A 18 9.02 -18.34 -18.98
CA ALA A 18 8.38 -17.76 -20.17
C ALA A 18 8.05 -18.84 -21.20
N ASP A 19 8.95 -19.81 -21.42
CA ASP A 19 8.71 -20.95 -22.32
C ASP A 19 7.54 -21.80 -21.83
N GLN A 20 7.46 -22.08 -20.51
CA GLN A 20 6.32 -22.79 -19.93
C GLN A 20 5.01 -21.99 -20.04
N ALA A 21 5.04 -20.67 -19.89
CA ALA A 21 3.87 -19.81 -20.08
C ALA A 21 3.40 -19.85 -21.53
N MET A 22 4.31 -19.80 -22.50
CA MET A 22 3.99 -19.98 -23.93
C MET A 22 3.37 -21.35 -24.22
N ALA A 23 3.98 -22.42 -23.70
CA ALA A 23 3.47 -23.78 -23.89
C ALA A 23 2.07 -23.99 -23.33
N LYS A 24 1.71 -23.25 -22.26
CA LYS A 24 0.38 -23.26 -21.63
C LYS A 24 -0.60 -22.25 -22.24
N GLY A 25 -0.21 -21.54 -23.28
CA GLY A 25 -1.07 -20.52 -23.93
C GLY A 25 -1.31 -19.26 -23.11
N LEU A 26 -0.54 -19.03 -22.04
CA LEU A 26 -0.75 -17.90 -21.14
C LEU A 26 -0.23 -16.57 -21.69
N VAL A 27 0.75 -16.61 -22.60
CA VAL A 27 1.35 -15.40 -23.20
C VAL A 27 0.34 -14.64 -24.09
N ASN A 28 -0.56 -15.36 -24.73
CA ASN A 28 -1.59 -14.80 -25.60
C ASN A 28 -2.99 -14.87 -24.97
N ALA A 29 -3.06 -15.12 -23.66
CA ALA A 29 -4.33 -15.15 -22.95
C ALA A 29 -4.98 -13.77 -22.98
N GLU A 30 -6.18 -13.69 -23.55
CA GLU A 30 -6.96 -12.47 -23.48
C GLU A 30 -7.46 -12.26 -22.05
N TRP A 31 -7.23 -11.05 -21.53
CA TRP A 31 -7.79 -10.67 -20.25
C TRP A 31 -9.32 -10.65 -20.33
N TYR A 32 -9.97 -11.24 -19.33
CA TYR A 32 -11.41 -11.15 -19.20
C TYR A 32 -11.82 -9.68 -19.08
N LYS A 33 -12.67 -9.24 -20.00
CA LYS A 33 -13.27 -7.91 -19.99
C LYS A 33 -14.70 -8.04 -19.51
N CYS A 34 -14.97 -7.56 -18.29
CA CYS A 34 -16.35 -7.49 -17.79
C CYS A 34 -17.20 -6.62 -18.72
N PRO A 35 -18.33 -7.12 -19.22
CA PRO A 35 -19.21 -6.38 -20.14
C PRO A 35 -20.02 -5.31 -19.40
N VAL A 36 -19.35 -4.30 -18.85
CA VAL A 36 -19.99 -3.16 -18.20
C VAL A 36 -20.32 -2.11 -19.25
N PRO A 37 -21.58 -1.66 -19.37
CA PRO A 37 -21.96 -0.59 -20.29
C PRO A 37 -21.12 0.67 -20.04
N ARG A 38 -20.68 1.33 -21.13
CA ARG A 38 -19.81 2.52 -21.04
C ARG A 38 -20.40 3.64 -20.16
N ALA A 39 -21.72 3.83 -20.18
CA ALA A 39 -22.40 4.81 -19.36
C ALA A 39 -22.29 4.47 -17.88
N THR A 40 -22.48 3.21 -17.51
CA THR A 40 -22.31 2.72 -16.13
C THR A 40 -20.87 2.87 -15.68
N MET A 41 -19.90 2.48 -16.52
CA MET A 41 -18.48 2.66 -16.20
C MET A 41 -18.14 4.14 -15.97
N LYS A 42 -18.61 5.03 -16.85
CA LYS A 42 -18.42 6.48 -16.69
C LYS A 42 -19.00 7.01 -15.38
N HIS A 43 -20.17 6.51 -14.98
CA HIS A 43 -20.79 6.88 -13.70
C HIS A 43 -19.95 6.37 -12.49
N LEU A 44 -19.55 5.09 -12.52
CA LEU A 44 -18.72 4.49 -11.44
C LEU A 44 -17.34 5.15 -11.31
N MET A 45 -16.80 5.71 -12.39
CA MET A 45 -15.52 6.42 -12.38
C MET A 45 -15.63 7.91 -11.98
N GLN A 46 -16.83 8.41 -11.66
CA GLN A 46 -17.00 9.77 -11.20
C GLN A 46 -16.42 9.91 -9.79
N ARG A 47 -15.61 10.95 -9.63
CA ARG A 47 -15.01 11.30 -8.34
C ARG A 47 -15.76 12.49 -7.76
N GLU A 48 -15.89 12.47 -6.44
CA GLU A 48 -16.52 13.54 -5.66
C GLU A 48 -15.64 13.92 -4.49
N ASP A 49 -15.45 15.24 -4.27
CA ASP A 49 -14.61 15.69 -3.16
C ASP A 49 -15.28 15.50 -1.79
N GLY A 50 -16.61 15.57 -1.73
CA GLY A 50 -17.37 15.54 -0.47
C GLY A 50 -17.10 14.30 0.39
N HIS A 51 -17.21 13.13 -0.20
CA HIS A 51 -16.95 11.86 0.50
C HIS A 51 -15.48 11.75 0.92
N ALA A 52 -14.56 12.09 0.02
CA ALA A 52 -13.12 12.02 0.31
C ALA A 52 -12.70 12.99 1.42
N ILE A 53 -13.26 14.21 1.45
CA ILE A 53 -13.02 15.20 2.53
C ILE A 53 -13.57 14.66 3.85
N ARG A 54 -14.83 14.19 3.87
CA ARG A 54 -15.45 13.66 5.08
C ARG A 54 -14.63 12.51 5.65
N ASP A 55 -14.28 11.53 4.85
CA ASP A 55 -13.61 10.32 5.30
C ASP A 55 -12.15 10.62 5.75
N THR A 56 -11.49 11.56 5.09
CA THR A 56 -10.17 12.06 5.51
C THR A 56 -10.26 12.82 6.83
N ALA A 57 -11.24 13.72 6.97
CA ALA A 57 -11.44 14.49 8.20
C ALA A 57 -11.79 13.58 9.39
N LEU A 58 -12.69 12.61 9.20
CA LEU A 58 -13.03 11.63 10.24
C LEU A 58 -11.81 10.82 10.67
N TRP A 59 -11.01 10.38 9.72
CA TRP A 59 -9.80 9.60 10.04
C TRP A 59 -8.78 10.42 10.84
N TYR A 60 -8.51 11.69 10.47
CA TYR A 60 -7.65 12.56 11.26
C TYR A 60 -8.25 12.88 12.63
N ALA A 61 -9.57 13.04 12.73
CA ALA A 61 -10.26 13.23 14.01
C ALA A 61 -10.06 12.03 14.94
N VAL A 62 -10.12 10.81 14.41
CA VAL A 62 -9.86 9.58 15.17
C VAL A 62 -8.40 9.52 15.64
N ILE A 63 -7.42 9.85 14.78
CA ILE A 63 -6.01 9.92 15.18
C ILE A 63 -5.81 10.91 16.31
N LEU A 64 -6.31 12.13 16.15
CA LEU A 64 -6.16 13.18 17.15
C LEU A 64 -6.88 12.81 18.47
N GLY A 65 -8.06 12.21 18.39
CA GLY A 65 -8.82 11.74 19.54
C GLY A 65 -8.09 10.63 20.31
N LEU A 66 -7.56 9.63 19.60
CA LEU A 66 -6.79 8.54 20.21
C LEU A 66 -5.46 9.05 20.79
N GLY A 67 -4.79 9.95 20.10
CA GLY A 67 -3.57 10.61 20.62
C GLY A 67 -3.84 11.42 21.87
N ALA A 68 -4.91 12.21 21.89
CA ALA A 68 -5.35 12.96 23.06
C ALA A 68 -5.73 12.03 24.22
N LEU A 69 -6.42 10.92 23.96
CA LEU A 69 -6.75 9.91 24.97
C LEU A 69 -5.50 9.29 25.57
N PHE A 70 -4.51 8.95 24.77
CA PHE A 70 -3.21 8.43 25.27
C PHE A 70 -2.50 9.45 26.17
N VAL A 71 -2.40 10.71 25.71
CA VAL A 71 -1.76 11.79 26.49
C VAL A 71 -2.52 12.06 27.78
N TYR A 72 -3.85 12.08 27.74
CA TYR A 72 -4.69 12.22 28.93
C TYR A 72 -4.43 11.09 29.94
N GLY A 73 -4.45 9.82 29.47
CA GLY A 73 -4.17 8.67 30.32
C GLY A 73 -2.78 8.71 30.96
N TRP A 74 -1.78 9.16 30.18
CA TRP A 74 -0.42 9.36 30.69
C TRP A 74 -0.39 10.40 31.82
N HIS A 75 -1.01 11.56 31.63
CA HIS A 75 -1.03 12.61 32.64
C HIS A 75 -1.88 12.28 33.88
N THR A 76 -2.90 11.45 33.73
CA THR A 76 -3.78 11.05 34.85
C THR A 76 -3.33 9.76 35.54
N GLY A 77 -2.20 9.19 35.14
CA GLY A 77 -1.59 8.05 35.82
C GLY A 77 -2.30 6.72 35.56
N TRP A 78 -2.78 6.48 34.35
CA TRP A 78 -3.35 5.17 33.99
C TRP A 78 -2.31 4.06 34.15
N GLY A 79 -2.77 2.86 34.52
CA GLY A 79 -1.89 1.68 34.60
C GLY A 79 -1.29 1.31 33.24
N ALA A 80 -0.13 0.67 33.25
CA ALA A 80 0.65 0.33 32.05
C ALA A 80 -0.14 -0.41 30.99
N GLY A 81 -1.05 -1.33 31.39
CA GLY A 81 -1.90 -2.05 30.43
C GLY A 81 -2.88 -1.14 29.66
N ALA A 82 -3.50 -0.18 30.37
CA ALA A 82 -4.42 0.77 29.75
C ALA A 82 -3.68 1.74 28.82
N LEU A 83 -2.50 2.22 29.23
CA LEU A 83 -1.62 3.05 28.39
C LEU A 83 -1.16 2.29 27.14
N PHE A 84 -0.78 1.03 27.28
CA PHE A 84 -0.40 0.20 26.14
C PHE A 84 -1.56 0.05 25.14
N LEU A 85 -2.78 -0.23 25.61
CA LEU A 85 -3.94 -0.35 24.75
C LEU A 85 -4.30 0.96 24.05
N ALA A 86 -4.23 2.09 24.75
CA ALA A 86 -4.47 3.41 24.16
C ALA A 86 -3.42 3.75 23.09
N TYR A 87 -2.15 3.49 23.39
CA TYR A 87 -1.05 3.68 22.44
C TYR A 87 -1.18 2.75 21.23
N PHE A 88 -1.50 1.48 21.46
CA PHE A 88 -1.67 0.49 20.38
C PHE A 88 -2.81 0.89 19.44
N ALA A 89 -3.95 1.32 19.99
CA ALA A 89 -5.07 1.82 19.19
C ALA A 89 -4.66 3.05 18.36
N TYR A 90 -3.98 4.03 18.99
CA TYR A 90 -3.43 5.20 18.31
C TYR A 90 -2.47 4.82 17.19
N ALA A 91 -1.46 3.99 17.49
CA ALA A 91 -0.43 3.58 16.54
C ALA A 91 -1.02 2.81 15.35
N THR A 92 -1.99 1.93 15.60
CA THR A 92 -2.68 1.18 14.53
C THR A 92 -3.38 2.13 13.55
N VAL A 93 -4.13 3.10 14.05
CA VAL A 93 -4.82 4.06 13.18
C VAL A 93 -3.83 5.02 12.54
N TYR A 94 -2.80 5.45 13.26
CA TYR A 94 -1.74 6.31 12.74
C TYR A 94 -0.97 5.69 11.58
N CYS A 95 -0.65 4.39 11.66
CA CYS A 95 0.08 3.66 10.61
C CYS A 95 -0.81 3.19 9.45
N SER A 96 -2.13 3.12 9.64
CA SER A 96 -3.08 2.62 8.64
C SER A 96 -3.17 3.42 7.32
N PRO A 97 -2.77 4.70 7.23
CA PRO A 97 -2.80 5.46 5.98
C PRO A 97 -1.73 5.08 4.98
N ALA A 98 -0.76 4.30 5.41
CA ALA A 98 0.33 3.89 4.53
C ALA A 98 -0.18 3.21 3.26
N ASP A 99 -1.35 2.61 3.29
CA ASP A 99 -1.91 1.88 2.15
C ASP A 99 -3.04 2.62 1.42
N SER A 100 -3.96 3.26 2.11
CA SER A 100 -5.14 3.82 1.45
C SER A 100 -4.98 5.29 1.03
N ARG A 101 -4.80 6.20 1.98
CA ARG A 101 -4.81 7.65 1.69
C ARG A 101 -3.57 8.10 0.96
N TRP A 102 -2.44 7.58 1.36
CA TRP A 102 -1.18 7.84 0.72
C TRP A 102 -1.13 7.23 -0.70
N HIS A 103 -1.54 5.96 -0.86
CA HIS A 103 -1.60 5.24 -2.13
C HIS A 103 -2.53 5.95 -3.12
N GLU A 104 -3.82 6.07 -2.79
CA GLU A 104 -4.84 6.67 -3.66
C GLU A 104 -4.53 8.13 -4.01
N SER A 105 -4.03 8.91 -3.05
CA SER A 105 -3.64 10.29 -3.31
C SER A 105 -2.40 10.38 -4.21
N SER A 106 -1.50 9.41 -4.18
CA SER A 106 -0.34 9.35 -5.08
C SER A 106 -0.75 9.22 -6.54
N HIS A 107 -1.82 8.46 -6.80
CA HIS A 107 -2.42 8.32 -8.12
C HIS A 107 -3.28 9.51 -8.52
N GLY A 108 -3.57 10.42 -7.60
CA GLY A 108 -4.49 11.53 -7.83
C GLY A 108 -5.94 11.07 -7.98
N THR A 109 -6.32 9.96 -7.35
CA THR A 109 -7.64 9.32 -7.49
C THR A 109 -8.57 9.53 -6.30
N ALA A 110 -8.04 9.90 -5.13
CA ALA A 110 -8.83 10.10 -3.92
C ALA A 110 -9.81 11.29 -4.02
N PHE A 111 -9.36 12.39 -4.59
CA PHE A 111 -10.18 13.61 -4.75
C PHE A 111 -10.38 13.94 -6.24
N LYS A 112 -11.52 14.55 -6.55
CA LYS A 112 -11.75 15.16 -7.87
C LYS A 112 -10.81 16.36 -8.08
N THR A 113 -10.64 17.19 -7.06
CA THR A 113 -9.78 18.37 -7.07
C THR A 113 -8.31 17.96 -6.92
N ARG A 114 -7.48 18.24 -7.94
CA ARG A 114 -6.10 17.74 -8.04
C ARG A 114 -5.21 18.14 -6.87
N TRP A 115 -5.20 19.41 -6.49
CA TRP A 115 -4.31 19.88 -5.42
C TRP A 115 -4.58 19.23 -4.06
N MET A 116 -5.83 18.77 -3.79
CA MET A 116 -6.17 18.04 -2.57
C MET A 116 -5.46 16.70 -2.50
N ASN A 117 -5.33 16.00 -3.64
CA ASN A 117 -4.55 14.75 -3.70
C ASN A 117 -3.08 15.01 -3.37
N ASP A 118 -2.48 16.05 -3.96
CA ASP A 118 -1.08 16.38 -3.73
C ASP A 118 -0.82 16.80 -2.29
N LEU A 119 -1.72 17.63 -1.71
CA LEU A 119 -1.61 18.04 -0.31
C LEU A 119 -1.68 16.84 0.65
N LEU A 120 -2.73 16.00 0.50
CA LEU A 120 -2.89 14.82 1.35
C LEU A 120 -1.73 13.85 1.16
N TYR A 121 -1.26 13.65 -0.06
CA TYR A 121 -0.12 12.81 -0.35
C TYR A 121 1.15 13.27 0.37
N GLN A 122 1.49 14.56 0.29
CA GLN A 122 2.66 15.11 0.97
C GLN A 122 2.54 14.94 2.49
N PHE A 123 1.36 15.20 3.04
CA PHE A 123 1.11 15.07 4.47
C PHE A 123 1.21 13.61 4.93
N ALA A 124 0.62 12.68 4.20
CA ALA A 124 0.71 11.24 4.49
C ALA A 124 2.15 10.71 4.35
N CYS A 125 2.91 11.18 3.36
CA CYS A 125 4.34 10.86 3.24
C CYS A 125 5.15 11.36 4.43
N PHE A 126 4.88 12.59 4.89
CA PHE A 126 5.51 13.14 6.09
C PHE A 126 5.17 12.31 7.34
N GLN A 127 3.92 11.93 7.50
CA GLN A 127 3.43 11.15 8.63
C GLN A 127 4.16 9.80 8.77
N VAL A 128 4.47 9.13 7.65
CA VAL A 128 5.18 7.85 7.63
C VAL A 128 6.67 7.99 7.28
N LEU A 129 7.21 9.21 7.28
CA LEU A 129 8.59 9.55 6.99
C LEU A 129 9.09 9.00 5.64
N ARG A 130 8.25 9.00 4.63
CA ARG A 130 8.60 8.54 3.28
C ARG A 130 8.91 9.71 2.34
N ARG A 131 9.83 9.48 1.42
CA ARG A 131 10.18 10.46 0.37
C ARG A 131 9.12 10.44 -0.74
N PRO A 132 8.30 11.50 -0.92
CA PRO A 132 7.17 11.47 -1.82
C PRO A 132 7.54 11.23 -3.28
N THR A 133 8.56 11.92 -3.79
CA THR A 133 9.00 11.77 -5.19
C THR A 133 9.51 10.35 -5.49
N ARG A 134 10.37 9.82 -4.61
CA ARG A 134 10.93 8.48 -4.81
C ARG A 134 9.85 7.41 -4.80
N TRP A 135 8.93 7.50 -3.84
CA TRP A 135 7.88 6.50 -3.74
C TRP A 135 6.92 6.55 -4.92
N ARG A 136 6.44 7.74 -5.32
CA ARG A 136 5.54 7.90 -6.48
C ARG A 136 6.16 7.29 -7.74
N TRP A 137 7.47 7.45 -7.91
CA TRP A 137 8.18 6.87 -9.03
C TRP A 137 8.30 5.35 -8.93
N SER A 138 8.70 4.79 -7.77
CA SER A 138 8.82 3.34 -7.59
C SER A 138 7.46 2.66 -7.71
N HIS A 139 6.41 3.28 -7.17
CA HIS A 139 5.05 2.77 -7.24
C HIS A 139 4.47 2.77 -8.67
N ALA A 140 4.73 3.82 -9.43
CA ALA A 140 4.37 3.83 -10.86
C ALA A 140 5.09 2.69 -11.64
N ARG A 141 6.35 2.41 -11.31
CA ARG A 141 7.10 1.27 -11.85
C ARG A 141 6.51 -0.07 -11.40
N HIS A 142 6.12 -0.18 -10.14
CA HIS A 142 5.44 -1.37 -9.61
C HIS A 142 4.17 -1.68 -10.44
N HIS A 143 3.33 -0.72 -10.73
CA HIS A 143 2.15 -0.93 -11.58
C HIS A 143 2.47 -1.39 -13.01
N THR A 144 3.62 -1.02 -13.55
CA THR A 144 4.05 -1.43 -14.89
C THR A 144 4.69 -2.81 -14.89
N ASP A 145 5.52 -3.08 -13.90
CA ASP A 145 6.37 -4.26 -13.83
C ASP A 145 5.98 -5.18 -12.64
N THR A 146 4.71 -5.16 -12.21
CA THR A 146 4.21 -5.90 -11.04
C THR A 146 4.66 -7.37 -11.07
N LEU A 147 5.31 -7.80 -9.99
CA LEU A 147 5.86 -9.14 -9.78
C LEU A 147 6.95 -9.58 -10.77
N VAL A 148 7.47 -8.68 -11.60
CA VAL A 148 8.60 -9.00 -12.48
C VAL A 148 9.89 -8.91 -11.67
N THR A 149 10.49 -10.05 -11.37
CA THR A 149 11.72 -10.14 -10.57
C THR A 149 12.85 -9.28 -11.17
N GLY A 150 13.46 -8.43 -10.35
CA GLY A 150 14.55 -7.52 -10.75
C GLY A 150 14.10 -6.24 -11.45
N ARG A 151 12.78 -6.07 -11.72
CA ARG A 151 12.22 -4.87 -12.34
C ARG A 151 11.22 -4.15 -11.45
N ASP A 152 10.42 -4.92 -10.69
CA ASP A 152 9.48 -4.39 -9.72
C ASP A 152 10.24 -3.87 -8.49
N PRO A 153 10.24 -2.55 -8.23
CA PRO A 153 11.00 -1.97 -7.12
C PRO A 153 10.35 -2.20 -5.74
N GLU A 154 9.13 -2.74 -5.69
CA GLU A 154 8.39 -3.01 -4.44
C GLU A 154 8.48 -4.48 -4.02
N ILE A 155 9.12 -5.35 -4.81
CA ILE A 155 9.47 -6.70 -4.36
C ILE A 155 10.62 -6.61 -3.36
N ALA A 156 10.28 -6.60 -2.08
CA ALA A 156 11.25 -6.56 -0.99
C ALA A 156 11.77 -7.94 -0.58
N ALA A 157 11.05 -9.00 -0.91
CA ALA A 157 11.40 -10.38 -0.54
C ALA A 157 11.73 -11.23 -1.77
N PRO A 158 12.69 -12.15 -1.69
CA PRO A 158 12.97 -13.10 -2.76
C PRO A 158 11.78 -14.04 -2.97
N LEU A 159 11.54 -14.42 -4.23
CA LEU A 159 10.53 -15.44 -4.57
C LEU A 159 11.22 -16.81 -4.76
N PRO A 160 10.67 -17.93 -4.27
CA PRO A 160 9.44 -18.03 -3.48
C PRO A 160 9.60 -17.43 -2.09
N THR A 161 8.52 -16.90 -1.56
CA THR A 161 8.51 -16.20 -0.28
C THR A 161 8.96 -17.10 0.86
N ASP A 162 9.98 -16.71 1.58
CA ASP A 162 10.31 -17.28 2.88
C ASP A 162 9.38 -16.69 3.94
N LEU A 163 8.50 -17.52 4.50
CA LEU A 163 7.51 -17.08 5.49
C LEU A 163 8.17 -16.45 6.73
N VAL A 164 9.30 -17.01 7.18
CA VAL A 164 10.02 -16.48 8.36
C VAL A 164 10.66 -15.14 8.03
N GLY A 165 11.35 -15.05 6.89
CA GLY A 165 11.94 -13.79 6.42
C GLY A 165 10.88 -12.72 6.17
N THR A 166 9.73 -13.06 5.61
CA THR A 166 8.62 -12.14 5.38
C THR A 166 8.01 -11.65 6.69
N LEU A 167 7.83 -12.53 7.69
CA LEU A 167 7.34 -12.16 9.01
C LEU A 167 8.31 -11.20 9.71
N LEU A 168 9.62 -11.49 9.67
CA LEU A 168 10.64 -10.63 10.25
C LEU A 168 10.72 -9.28 9.54
N LEU A 169 10.64 -9.24 8.22
CA LEU A 169 10.58 -7.98 7.46
C LEU A 169 9.33 -7.17 7.79
N SER A 170 8.18 -7.83 7.94
CA SER A 170 6.93 -7.17 8.36
C SER A 170 7.07 -6.53 9.73
N LEU A 171 7.71 -7.21 10.69
CA LEU A 171 7.95 -6.68 12.04
C LEU A 171 8.94 -5.49 12.07
N ILE A 172 9.87 -5.42 11.10
CA ILE A 172 10.84 -4.32 11.01
C ILE A 172 10.23 -3.10 10.30
N HIS A 173 9.21 -3.28 9.46
CA HIS A 173 8.58 -2.21 8.69
C HIS A 173 7.30 -1.65 9.34
N ILE A 174 6.89 -2.19 10.46
CA ILE A 174 5.87 -1.64 11.36
C ILE A 174 6.55 -0.73 12.40
#